data_5fc44d52b615306876dda31eddfba84d
#
_entry.id   5fc44d52b615306876dda31eddfba84d
#
_cell.length_a   1.000
_cell.length_b   1.000
_cell.length_c   1.000
_cell.angle_alpha   90.00
_cell.angle_beta   90.00
_cell.angle_gamma   90.00
#
_symmetry.space_group_name_H-M   'P 1'
#
loop_
_entity.id
_entity.type
_entity.pdbx_description
1 polymer ?
#
loop_
_entity_poly.entity_id
_entity_poly.type
_entity_poly.pdbx_seq_one_letter_code
_entity_poly.pdbx_strand_id
1 'polypeptide(L)'
;MIFLHQRRAAGICNSMDRQEKLAIEVLLREEQITAQLRQALANRFLDEKFFYWLPPSVQAWVELTRSAEYRNSNRALQVLEANAGRVARRWPEVQALYSLGCGEGSKDRILLRAYAQAGAPLKYVAADFSQALLELALAGAVGVASSQRGLKFDVAEETHLRALSHDGVASIYAVLGNTLGAFGPMHFPSRLREIMGPGDRALFDGEIFDEATTLAGYDNPTNRRFAFSPLAGVGLTEDDGQLHFELRRGCGGIHEVAKFFTAGRRLEVHMAGASLRLEAGEKILMSSSIKYDEEAFYPLIENGGFVIELAAKSEDGKFLLAGARPR
;
A
#
# COMPACT_ATOMS: atom_id res chain seq x y z
N MET A 1 43.52 -64.16 4.78
CA MET A 1 43.95 -62.82 4.34
C MET A 1 42.83 -62.32 3.44
N ILE A 2 41.86 -61.57 4.01
CA ILE A 2 40.63 -61.10 3.35
C ILE A 2 40.70 -59.57 3.38
N PHE A 3 40.83 -58.92 2.22
CA PHE A 3 40.81 -57.47 2.04
C PHE A 3 39.36 -57.01 1.97
N LEU A 4 38.92 -56.22 2.95
CA LEU A 4 37.69 -55.51 2.96
C LEU A 4 37.89 -54.12 2.26
N HIS A 5 37.22 -53.95 1.13
CA HIS A 5 37.09 -52.65 0.46
C HIS A 5 36.09 -51.77 1.19
N GLN A 6 36.57 -50.73 1.82
CA GLN A 6 35.71 -49.62 2.30
C GLN A 6 35.37 -48.70 1.12
N ARG A 7 34.09 -48.69 0.70
CA ARG A 7 33.53 -47.63 -0.17
C ARG A 7 33.23 -46.42 0.70
N ARG A 8 33.91 -45.32 0.42
CA ARG A 8 33.59 -44.00 0.92
C ARG A 8 32.23 -43.57 0.34
N ALA A 9 31.23 -43.36 1.20
CA ALA A 9 30.02 -42.65 0.87
C ALA A 9 30.36 -41.18 0.67
N ALA A 10 30.18 -40.69 -0.54
CA ALA A 10 30.29 -39.28 -0.84
C ALA A 10 29.15 -38.50 -0.16
N GLY A 11 29.53 -37.48 0.58
CA GLY A 11 28.63 -36.66 1.38
C GLY A 11 27.55 -36.01 0.53
N ILE A 12 26.30 -36.19 0.96
CA ILE A 12 25.17 -35.36 0.62
C ILE A 12 25.43 -34.02 1.33
N CYS A 13 25.91 -33.07 0.56
CA CYS A 13 26.19 -31.73 1.03
C CYS A 13 24.87 -31.03 1.40
N ASN A 14 24.73 -30.67 2.65
CA ASN A 14 23.71 -29.84 3.25
C ASN A 14 23.47 -28.56 2.43
N SER A 15 22.36 -28.51 1.72
CA SER A 15 21.80 -27.28 1.13
C SER A 15 20.58 -26.77 1.93
N MET A 16 20.53 -27.06 3.23
CA MET A 16 19.50 -26.53 4.14
C MET A 16 20.22 -25.74 5.24
N ASP A 17 20.46 -24.46 5.00
CA ASP A 17 20.45 -23.38 6.01
C ASP A 17 20.95 -22.05 5.39
N ARG A 18 20.17 -21.47 4.51
CA ARG A 18 20.08 -20.02 4.41
C ARG A 18 18.63 -19.65 4.71
N GLN A 19 18.28 -19.65 5.98
CA GLN A 19 17.19 -18.78 6.42
C GLN A 19 17.65 -17.36 6.06
N GLU A 20 17.20 -16.85 4.92
CA GLU A 20 17.32 -15.43 4.60
C GLU A 20 16.59 -14.69 5.71
N LYS A 21 17.36 -14.04 6.59
CA LYS A 21 16.80 -13.18 7.64
C LYS A 21 15.98 -12.12 6.92
N LEU A 22 14.69 -12.07 7.20
CA LEU A 22 13.84 -10.97 6.76
C LEU A 22 14.43 -9.68 7.32
N ALA A 23 15.00 -8.85 6.45
CA ALA A 23 15.63 -7.60 6.83
C ALA A 23 14.61 -6.47 6.64
N ILE A 24 14.19 -5.82 7.73
CA ILE A 24 13.39 -4.60 7.71
C ILE A 24 14.25 -3.46 8.24
N GLU A 25 14.49 -2.48 7.39
CA GLU A 25 15.10 -1.22 7.76
C GLU A 25 14.03 -0.29 8.32
N VAL A 26 14.27 0.27 9.51
CA VAL A 26 13.29 1.12 10.19
C VAL A 26 13.72 2.58 10.05
N LEU A 27 13.13 3.29 9.09
CA LEU A 27 13.31 4.74 8.91
C LEU A 27 12.33 5.51 9.80
N LEU A 28 11.18 4.93 10.11
CA LEU A 28 10.13 5.51 10.94
C LEU A 28 9.97 4.73 12.25
N ARG A 29 10.19 5.39 13.38
CA ARG A 29 10.13 4.79 14.71
C ARG A 29 8.74 4.93 15.33
N GLU A 30 8.41 4.04 16.28
CA GLU A 30 7.10 4.02 16.96
C GLU A 30 6.81 5.33 17.72
N GLU A 31 7.83 5.95 18.31
CA GLU A 31 7.67 7.22 19.04
C GLU A 31 7.29 8.36 18.08
N GLN A 32 7.83 8.35 16.87
CA GLN A 32 7.48 9.33 15.83
C GLN A 32 6.04 9.14 15.38
N ILE A 33 5.62 7.88 15.14
CA ILE A 33 4.23 7.56 14.77
C ILE A 33 3.27 8.00 15.86
N THR A 34 3.57 7.69 17.12
CA THR A 34 2.76 8.10 18.27
C THR A 34 2.62 9.62 18.36
N ALA A 35 3.72 10.35 18.14
CA ALA A 35 3.68 11.81 18.13
C ALA A 35 2.84 12.36 16.97
N GLN A 36 2.97 11.79 15.78
CA GLN A 36 2.17 12.15 14.60
C GLN A 36 0.68 11.87 14.84
N LEU A 37 0.31 10.70 15.40
CA LEU A 37 -1.09 10.36 15.70
C LEU A 37 -1.69 11.35 16.71
N ARG A 38 -0.95 11.70 17.76
CA ARG A 38 -1.40 12.69 18.74
C ARG A 38 -1.66 14.04 18.08
N GLN A 39 -0.76 14.49 17.21
CA GLN A 39 -0.93 15.75 16.48
C GLN A 39 -2.14 15.69 15.51
N ALA A 40 -2.31 14.58 14.82
CA ALA A 40 -3.42 14.33 13.90
C ALA A 40 -4.77 14.42 14.63
N LEU A 41 -4.89 13.75 15.77
CA LEU A 41 -6.09 13.83 16.62
C LEU A 41 -6.33 15.24 17.17
N ALA A 42 -5.28 15.96 17.58
CA ALA A 42 -5.38 17.34 18.02
C ALA A 42 -5.89 18.27 16.91
N ASN A 43 -5.48 18.02 15.69
CA ASN A 43 -5.92 18.76 14.49
C ASN A 43 -7.30 18.29 13.96
N ARG A 44 -7.93 17.28 14.55
CA ARG A 44 -9.19 16.68 14.06
C ARG A 44 -9.11 16.14 12.64
N PHE A 45 -7.93 15.73 12.24
CA PHE A 45 -7.66 15.13 10.94
C PHE A 45 -6.74 13.92 11.11
N LEU A 46 -7.21 12.75 10.71
CA LEU A 46 -6.48 11.49 10.79
C LEU A 46 -6.07 11.02 9.39
N ASP A 47 -4.79 11.01 9.14
CA ASP A 47 -4.25 10.50 7.87
C ASP A 47 -4.51 9.00 7.70
N GLU A 48 -4.67 8.56 6.45
CA GLU A 48 -4.92 7.15 6.09
C GLU A 48 -3.88 6.18 6.67
N LYS A 49 -2.62 6.60 6.82
CA LYS A 49 -1.53 5.77 7.36
C LYS A 49 -1.81 5.16 8.73
N PHE A 50 -2.56 5.86 9.61
CA PHE A 50 -2.89 5.37 10.94
C PHE A 50 -3.87 4.19 10.95
N PHE A 51 -4.57 3.93 9.83
CA PHE A 51 -5.46 2.78 9.66
C PHE A 51 -4.72 1.47 9.44
N TYR A 52 -3.39 1.51 9.31
CA TYR A 52 -2.54 0.34 9.04
C TYR A 52 -1.48 0.11 10.12
N TRP A 53 -1.47 0.94 11.18
CA TRP A 53 -0.41 0.91 12.18
C TRP A 53 -0.67 -0.06 13.34
N LEU A 54 -1.81 0.08 14.02
CA LEU A 54 -2.12 -0.70 15.22
C LEU A 54 -2.56 -2.12 14.84
N PRO A 55 -2.24 -3.16 15.66
CA PRO A 55 -2.63 -4.53 15.37
C PRO A 55 -4.12 -4.73 15.07
N PRO A 56 -5.08 -4.12 15.82
CA PRO A 56 -6.50 -4.20 15.47
C PRO A 56 -6.82 -3.59 14.09
N SER A 57 -6.13 -2.51 13.71
CA SER A 57 -6.31 -1.88 12.41
C SER A 57 -5.78 -2.76 11.28
N VAL A 58 -4.61 -3.38 11.46
CA VAL A 58 -4.05 -4.34 10.50
C VAL A 58 -4.98 -5.53 10.31
N GLN A 59 -5.52 -6.09 11.40
CA GLN A 59 -6.48 -7.18 11.34
C GLN A 59 -7.73 -6.78 10.56
N ALA A 60 -8.33 -5.63 10.90
CA ALA A 60 -9.52 -5.12 10.22
C ALA A 60 -9.26 -4.88 8.71
N TRP A 61 -8.06 -4.41 8.34
CA TRP A 61 -7.64 -4.27 6.96
C TRP A 61 -7.56 -5.62 6.23
N VAL A 62 -6.91 -6.61 6.83
CA VAL A 62 -6.80 -7.94 6.23
C VAL A 62 -8.18 -8.61 6.07
N GLU A 63 -9.07 -8.43 7.03
CA GLU A 63 -10.47 -8.88 6.92
C GLU A 63 -11.21 -8.15 5.78
N LEU A 64 -11.05 -6.82 5.68
CA LEU A 64 -11.66 -6.00 4.65
C LEU A 64 -11.20 -6.44 3.26
N THR A 65 -9.90 -6.62 3.03
CA THR A 65 -9.36 -7.01 1.72
C THR A 65 -9.82 -8.40 1.25
N ARG A 66 -10.23 -9.26 2.17
CA ARG A 66 -10.79 -10.59 1.89
C ARG A 66 -12.31 -10.61 1.75
N SER A 67 -12.96 -9.50 2.11
CA SER A 67 -14.42 -9.38 2.02
C SER A 67 -14.86 -9.21 0.57
N ALA A 68 -15.94 -9.91 0.18
CA ALA A 68 -16.58 -9.73 -1.12
C ALA A 68 -17.22 -8.32 -1.28
N GLU A 69 -17.50 -7.64 -0.16
CA GLU A 69 -18.07 -6.29 -0.14
C GLU A 69 -17.03 -5.24 -0.58
N TYR A 70 -15.73 -5.49 -0.34
CA TYR A 70 -14.65 -4.57 -0.74
C TYR A 70 -14.18 -4.87 -2.17
N ARG A 71 -14.98 -4.44 -3.14
CA ARG A 71 -14.78 -4.71 -4.57
C ARG A 71 -13.44 -4.20 -5.11
N ASN A 72 -12.91 -3.11 -4.55
CA ASN A 72 -11.69 -2.48 -5.05
C ASN A 72 -10.46 -3.37 -4.91
N SER A 73 -10.34 -4.13 -3.83
CA SER A 73 -9.25 -5.10 -3.69
C SER A 73 -9.31 -6.15 -4.81
N ASN A 74 -10.49 -6.70 -5.06
CA ASN A 74 -10.68 -7.71 -6.12
C ASN A 74 -10.42 -7.12 -7.51
N ARG A 75 -10.89 -5.91 -7.81
CA ARG A 75 -10.64 -5.22 -9.09
C ARG A 75 -9.16 -4.96 -9.32
N ALA A 76 -8.44 -4.49 -8.29
CA ALA A 76 -7.00 -4.26 -8.36
C ALA A 76 -6.23 -5.56 -8.64
N LEU A 77 -6.59 -6.66 -7.98
CA LEU A 77 -5.99 -7.97 -8.22
C LEU A 77 -6.27 -8.46 -9.63
N GLN A 78 -7.54 -8.46 -10.07
CA GLN A 78 -7.96 -8.93 -11.40
C GLN A 78 -7.29 -8.15 -12.54
N VAL A 79 -7.28 -6.82 -12.49
CA VAL A 79 -6.64 -6.02 -13.55
C VAL A 79 -5.14 -6.25 -13.60
N LEU A 80 -4.51 -6.45 -12.44
CA LEU A 80 -3.08 -6.73 -12.38
C LEU A 80 -2.76 -8.15 -12.86
N GLU A 81 -3.52 -9.17 -12.45
CA GLU A 81 -3.37 -10.56 -12.92
C GLU A 81 -3.50 -10.65 -14.45
N ALA A 82 -4.50 -9.98 -15.02
CA ALA A 82 -4.71 -9.94 -16.47
C ALA A 82 -3.55 -9.27 -17.23
N ASN A 83 -2.78 -8.38 -16.59
CA ASN A 83 -1.77 -7.55 -17.24
C ASN A 83 -0.32 -7.85 -16.80
N ALA A 84 -0.07 -8.58 -15.72
CA ALA A 84 1.27 -8.79 -15.18
C ALA A 84 2.24 -9.44 -16.18
N GLY A 85 1.77 -10.43 -16.96
CA GLY A 85 2.57 -11.03 -18.05
C GLY A 85 2.86 -10.03 -19.18
N ARG A 86 1.96 -9.07 -19.46
CA ARG A 86 2.20 -7.99 -20.41
C ARG A 86 3.23 -7.01 -19.88
N VAL A 87 3.19 -6.68 -18.59
CA VAL A 87 4.19 -5.84 -17.90
C VAL A 87 5.57 -6.49 -18.01
N ALA A 88 5.72 -7.77 -17.65
CA ALA A 88 7.00 -8.46 -17.69
C ALA A 88 7.59 -8.54 -19.14
N ARG A 89 6.75 -8.75 -20.15
CA ARG A 89 7.19 -8.73 -21.55
C ARG A 89 7.52 -7.33 -22.07
N ARG A 90 6.85 -6.30 -21.56
CA ARG A 90 7.07 -4.91 -21.99
C ARG A 90 8.37 -4.33 -21.44
N TRP A 91 8.75 -4.73 -20.23
CA TRP A 91 9.89 -4.21 -19.49
C TRP A 91 10.82 -5.35 -19.01
N PRO A 92 11.39 -6.15 -19.95
CA PRO A 92 12.20 -7.31 -19.60
C PRO A 92 13.54 -6.92 -18.95
N GLU A 93 13.96 -5.66 -19.08
CA GLU A 93 15.18 -5.10 -18.49
C GLU A 93 15.10 -4.84 -17.00
N VAL A 94 13.89 -4.85 -16.43
CA VAL A 94 13.66 -4.55 -15.00
C VAL A 94 14.19 -5.68 -14.13
N GLN A 95 14.90 -5.31 -13.06
CA GLN A 95 15.56 -6.23 -12.13
C GLN A 95 15.05 -6.11 -10.70
N ALA A 96 14.32 -5.03 -10.37
CA ALA A 96 13.79 -4.82 -9.01
C ALA A 96 12.35 -4.30 -9.03
N LEU A 97 11.58 -4.67 -8.01
CA LEU A 97 10.27 -4.15 -7.70
C LEU A 97 10.32 -3.40 -6.37
N TYR A 98 10.10 -2.10 -6.39
CA TYR A 98 9.89 -1.24 -5.24
C TYR A 98 8.38 -1.02 -5.08
N SER A 99 7.78 -1.56 -4.03
CA SER A 99 6.35 -1.41 -3.77
C SER A 99 6.13 -0.41 -2.63
N LEU A 100 5.48 0.70 -2.94
CA LEU A 100 5.21 1.82 -2.03
C LEU A 100 3.78 1.71 -1.50
N GLY A 101 3.65 1.50 -0.18
CA GLY A 101 2.39 1.11 0.42
C GLY A 101 2.03 -0.33 0.03
N CYS A 102 2.97 -1.25 0.20
CA CYS A 102 2.86 -2.63 -0.28
C CYS A 102 1.69 -3.40 0.35
N GLY A 103 1.21 -2.96 1.52
CA GLY A 103 0.24 -3.72 2.30
C GLY A 103 0.76 -5.12 2.63
N GLU A 104 -0.06 -6.15 2.51
CA GLU A 104 0.34 -7.55 2.73
C GLU A 104 0.97 -8.21 1.48
N GLY A 105 1.26 -7.44 0.41
CA GLY A 105 2.02 -7.87 -0.76
C GLY A 105 1.28 -8.74 -1.77
N SER A 106 -0.06 -8.86 -1.73
CA SER A 106 -0.81 -9.70 -2.69
C SER A 106 -0.62 -9.27 -4.13
N LYS A 107 -0.68 -7.97 -4.40
CA LYS A 107 -0.46 -7.39 -5.73
C LYS A 107 0.98 -7.57 -6.19
N ASP A 108 1.92 -7.38 -5.28
CA ASP A 108 3.35 -7.52 -5.56
C ASP A 108 3.69 -8.96 -5.97
N ARG A 109 3.12 -9.95 -5.28
CA ARG A 109 3.30 -11.38 -5.62
C ARG A 109 2.86 -11.70 -7.05
N ILE A 110 1.85 -11.03 -7.59
CA ILE A 110 1.41 -11.21 -8.99
C ILE A 110 2.52 -10.78 -9.95
N LEU A 111 3.10 -9.60 -9.72
CA LEU A 111 4.21 -9.10 -10.54
C LEU A 111 5.47 -9.96 -10.39
N LEU A 112 5.85 -10.28 -9.16
CA LEU A 112 7.02 -11.13 -8.87
C LEU A 112 6.91 -12.48 -9.58
N ARG A 113 5.74 -13.13 -9.54
CA ARG A 113 5.48 -14.40 -10.23
C ARG A 113 5.56 -14.26 -11.75
N ALA A 114 5.01 -13.18 -12.31
CA ALA A 114 5.05 -12.95 -13.74
C ALA A 114 6.49 -12.81 -14.26
N TYR A 115 7.35 -12.10 -13.53
CA TYR A 115 8.77 -11.99 -13.88
C TYR A 115 9.54 -13.30 -13.64
N ALA A 116 9.28 -14.01 -12.56
CA ALA A 116 9.88 -15.31 -12.30
C ALA A 116 9.51 -16.34 -13.39
N GLN A 117 8.26 -16.35 -13.84
CA GLN A 117 7.79 -17.19 -14.98
C GLN A 117 8.45 -16.80 -16.32
N ALA A 118 8.80 -15.52 -16.47
CA ALA A 118 9.57 -15.05 -17.63
C ALA A 118 11.09 -15.36 -17.52
N GLY A 119 11.55 -16.02 -16.45
CA GLY A 119 12.94 -16.36 -16.20
C GLY A 119 13.81 -15.22 -15.64
N ALA A 120 13.18 -14.11 -15.20
CA ALA A 120 13.87 -12.94 -14.68
C ALA A 120 13.32 -12.55 -13.28
N PRO A 121 13.54 -13.35 -12.23
CA PRO A 121 12.99 -13.07 -10.91
C PRO A 121 13.55 -11.76 -10.34
N LEU A 122 12.66 -10.88 -9.88
CA LEU A 122 13.01 -9.54 -9.40
C LEU A 122 13.55 -9.57 -7.96
N LYS A 123 14.41 -8.61 -7.63
CA LYS A 123 14.63 -8.17 -6.25
C LYS A 123 13.35 -7.50 -5.77
N TYR A 124 12.96 -7.72 -4.53
CA TYR A 124 11.77 -7.11 -3.94
C TYR A 124 12.12 -6.16 -2.80
N VAL A 125 11.67 -4.92 -2.90
CA VAL A 125 11.77 -3.91 -1.87
C VAL A 125 10.35 -3.51 -1.47
N ALA A 126 9.88 -4.04 -0.34
CA ALA A 126 8.59 -3.70 0.24
C ALA A 126 8.73 -2.45 1.11
N ALA A 127 7.94 -1.42 0.87
CA ALA A 127 7.95 -0.21 1.66
C ALA A 127 6.53 0.11 2.17
N ASP A 128 6.37 0.21 3.50
CA ASP A 128 5.08 0.47 4.12
C ASP A 128 5.24 1.19 5.46
N PHE A 129 4.19 1.85 5.92
CA PHE A 129 4.09 2.45 7.24
C PHE A 129 3.94 1.39 8.33
N SER A 130 3.30 0.28 8.01
CA SER A 130 2.96 -0.82 8.90
C SER A 130 4.03 -1.91 8.89
N GLN A 131 4.70 -2.10 10.02
CA GLN A 131 5.64 -3.21 10.14
C GLN A 131 4.97 -4.58 9.97
N ALA A 132 3.78 -4.78 10.53
CA ALA A 132 3.07 -6.05 10.42
C ALA A 132 2.70 -6.40 8.97
N LEU A 133 2.31 -5.40 8.16
CA LEU A 133 2.05 -5.59 6.74
C LEU A 133 3.35 -5.89 5.96
N LEU A 134 4.45 -5.21 6.28
CA LEU A 134 5.77 -5.50 5.71
C LEU A 134 6.19 -6.96 5.96
N GLU A 135 6.03 -7.45 7.17
CA GLU A 135 6.34 -8.85 7.53
C GLU A 135 5.50 -9.84 6.69
N LEU A 136 4.20 -9.56 6.50
CA LEU A 136 3.33 -10.36 5.64
C LEU A 136 3.76 -10.31 4.17
N ALA A 137 4.09 -9.13 3.65
CA ALA A 137 4.54 -8.94 2.27
C ALA A 137 5.84 -9.70 2.00
N LEU A 138 6.82 -9.57 2.88
CA LEU A 138 8.10 -10.27 2.76
C LEU A 138 7.93 -11.78 2.88
N ALA A 139 7.15 -12.26 3.85
CA ALA A 139 6.86 -13.69 3.98
C ALA A 139 6.20 -14.27 2.73
N GLY A 140 5.29 -13.51 2.10
CA GLY A 140 4.62 -13.89 0.86
C GLY A 140 5.51 -13.89 -0.39
N ALA A 141 6.67 -13.21 -0.36
CA ALA A 141 7.61 -13.11 -1.47
C ALA A 141 8.71 -14.19 -1.44
N VAL A 142 8.81 -14.94 -0.34
CA VAL A 142 9.78 -16.05 -0.19
C VAL A 142 9.62 -17.06 -1.33
N GLY A 143 10.72 -17.42 -1.99
CA GLY A 143 10.75 -18.39 -3.09
C GLY A 143 10.22 -17.85 -4.43
N VAL A 144 9.80 -16.57 -4.50
CA VAL A 144 9.34 -15.93 -5.73
C VAL A 144 10.28 -14.78 -6.13
N ALA A 145 10.67 -13.93 -5.19
CA ALA A 145 11.68 -12.90 -5.38
C ALA A 145 13.10 -13.48 -5.37
N SER A 146 14.03 -12.88 -6.13
CA SER A 146 15.45 -13.27 -6.12
C SER A 146 16.16 -12.87 -4.82
N SER A 147 15.71 -11.78 -4.20
CA SER A 147 16.07 -11.32 -2.86
C SER A 147 14.98 -10.36 -2.36
N GLN A 148 14.94 -10.10 -1.06
CA GLN A 148 13.91 -9.23 -0.49
C GLN A 148 14.39 -8.42 0.70
N ARG A 149 13.88 -7.20 0.84
CA ARG A 149 14.06 -6.34 2.02
C ARG A 149 12.80 -5.50 2.26
N GLY A 150 12.58 -5.11 3.51
CA GLY A 150 11.50 -4.20 3.89
C GLY A 150 12.04 -2.84 4.32
N LEU A 151 11.27 -1.79 4.07
CA LEU A 151 11.48 -0.46 4.62
C LEU A 151 10.22 -0.03 5.38
N LYS A 152 10.35 0.19 6.69
CA LYS A 152 9.31 0.86 7.47
C LYS A 152 9.50 2.36 7.30
N PHE A 153 8.58 3.02 6.57
CA PHE A 153 8.75 4.38 6.10
C PHE A 153 7.44 5.19 6.14
N ASP A 154 7.54 6.50 6.06
CA ASP A 154 6.44 7.41 5.79
C ASP A 154 6.69 8.09 4.44
N VAL A 155 5.80 7.89 3.49
CA VAL A 155 5.89 8.47 2.14
C VAL A 155 5.79 10.00 2.15
N ALA A 156 5.22 10.60 3.19
CA ALA A 156 5.16 12.05 3.36
C ALA A 156 6.55 12.64 3.64
N GLU A 157 7.46 11.85 4.21
CA GLU A 157 8.83 12.28 4.53
C GLU A 157 9.73 12.15 3.29
N GLU A 158 10.26 13.28 2.83
CA GLU A 158 11.11 13.31 1.63
C GLU A 158 12.39 12.48 1.79
N THR A 159 13.01 12.50 2.97
CA THR A 159 14.20 11.69 3.28
C THR A 159 13.92 10.20 3.17
N HIS A 160 12.72 9.75 3.56
CA HIS A 160 12.30 8.36 3.42
C HIS A 160 12.06 7.98 1.97
N LEU A 161 11.46 8.87 1.17
CA LEU A 161 11.24 8.64 -0.25
C LEU A 161 12.60 8.53 -0.99
N ARG A 162 13.56 9.37 -0.66
CA ARG A 162 14.94 9.31 -1.21
C ARG A 162 15.69 8.04 -0.82
N ALA A 163 15.38 7.42 0.32
CA ALA A 163 15.95 6.13 0.72
C ALA A 163 15.49 4.96 -0.18
N LEU A 164 14.45 5.17 -1.00
CA LEU A 164 14.01 4.24 -2.05
C LEU A 164 14.78 4.41 -3.37
N SER A 165 15.78 5.30 -3.43
CA SER A 165 16.61 5.46 -4.62
C SER A 165 17.25 4.13 -5.02
N HIS A 166 17.28 3.89 -6.32
CA HIS A 166 17.66 2.61 -6.90
C HIS A 166 19.16 2.28 -6.75
N ASP A 167 19.48 0.99 -6.74
CA ASP A 167 20.87 0.47 -6.71
C ASP A 167 21.54 0.48 -8.10
N GLY A 168 21.15 1.41 -8.99
CA GLY A 168 21.67 1.51 -10.36
C GLY A 168 21.13 0.48 -11.35
N VAL A 169 20.08 -0.26 -10.98
CA VAL A 169 19.40 -1.22 -11.86
C VAL A 169 18.02 -0.69 -12.25
N ALA A 170 17.56 -1.03 -13.46
CA ALA A 170 16.20 -0.69 -13.90
C ALA A 170 15.16 -1.31 -12.96
N SER A 171 14.24 -0.50 -12.47
CA SER A 171 13.29 -0.87 -11.41
C SER A 171 11.85 -0.49 -11.74
N ILE A 172 10.89 -1.24 -11.21
CA ILE A 172 9.48 -0.84 -11.18
C ILE A 172 9.20 -0.23 -9.81
N TYR A 173 8.64 0.97 -9.79
CA TYR A 173 8.05 1.60 -8.63
C TYR A 173 6.53 1.41 -8.69
N ALA A 174 5.99 0.56 -7.83
CA ALA A 174 4.59 0.18 -7.80
C ALA A 174 3.85 0.94 -6.69
N VAL A 175 2.78 1.63 -7.05
CA VAL A 175 1.86 2.36 -6.17
C VAL A 175 0.46 1.82 -6.44
N LEU A 176 0.13 0.70 -5.80
CA LEU A 176 -1.02 -0.14 -6.15
C LEU A 176 -2.02 -0.26 -5.00
N GLY A 177 -3.30 -0.50 -5.36
CA GLY A 177 -4.41 -0.63 -4.40
C GLY A 177 -5.08 0.71 -4.09
N ASN A 178 -5.13 1.62 -5.05
CA ASN A 178 -5.60 3.00 -4.90
C ASN A 178 -4.74 3.82 -3.91
N THR A 179 -3.50 3.39 -3.69
CA THR A 179 -2.56 3.99 -2.74
C THR A 179 -2.12 5.39 -3.17
N LEU A 180 -2.12 5.67 -4.49
CA LEU A 180 -1.83 7.01 -5.03
C LEU A 180 -2.73 8.09 -4.38
N GLY A 181 -4.01 7.77 -4.15
CA GLY A 181 -4.94 8.66 -3.49
C GLY A 181 -4.55 9.03 -2.06
N ALA A 182 -4.01 8.07 -1.30
CA ALA A 182 -3.54 8.29 0.06
C ALA A 182 -2.23 9.10 0.11
N PHE A 183 -1.42 9.05 -0.94
CA PHE A 183 -0.14 9.75 -1.02
C PHE A 183 -0.22 11.18 -1.55
N GLY A 184 -1.42 11.68 -1.84
CA GLY A 184 -1.65 13.00 -2.41
C GLY A 184 -1.44 13.02 -3.93
N PRO A 185 -2.45 12.61 -4.69
CA PRO A 185 -2.34 12.30 -6.13
C PRO A 185 -1.83 13.45 -6.98
N MET A 186 -2.08 14.71 -6.57
CA MET A 186 -1.65 15.89 -7.33
C MET A 186 -0.14 16.14 -7.31
N HIS A 187 0.56 15.67 -6.28
CA HIS A 187 1.98 15.98 -6.07
C HIS A 187 2.87 14.73 -6.03
N PHE A 188 2.31 13.61 -5.63
CA PHE A 188 3.11 12.39 -5.44
C PHE A 188 3.78 11.89 -6.72
N PRO A 189 3.14 11.89 -7.92
CA PRO A 189 3.82 11.44 -9.14
C PRO A 189 5.09 12.23 -9.44
N SER A 190 5.09 13.57 -9.29
CA SER A 190 6.29 14.39 -9.51
C SER A 190 7.39 14.09 -8.48
N ARG A 191 7.05 13.91 -7.20
CA ARG A 191 8.00 13.53 -6.16
C ARG A 191 8.61 12.14 -6.42
N LEU A 192 7.80 11.19 -6.87
CA LEU A 192 8.29 9.86 -7.26
C LEU A 192 9.23 9.97 -8.45
N ARG A 193 8.88 10.80 -9.45
CA ARG A 193 9.70 11.03 -10.63
C ARG A 193 11.12 11.53 -10.29
N GLU A 194 11.26 12.34 -9.24
CA GLU A 194 12.55 12.92 -8.81
C GLU A 194 13.56 11.87 -8.34
N ILE A 195 13.10 10.73 -7.81
CA ILE A 195 13.98 9.65 -7.33
C ILE A 195 14.22 8.57 -8.37
N MET A 196 13.54 8.62 -9.53
CA MET A 196 13.62 7.60 -10.58
C MET A 196 14.66 7.94 -11.65
N GLY A 197 15.37 6.92 -12.11
CA GLY A 197 16.26 7.00 -13.24
C GLY A 197 15.55 6.79 -14.59
N PRO A 198 16.23 7.04 -15.72
CA PRO A 198 15.62 6.93 -17.05
C PRO A 198 15.24 5.49 -17.45
N GLY A 199 15.88 4.49 -16.83
CA GLY A 199 15.58 3.07 -17.04
C GLY A 199 14.40 2.54 -16.20
N ASP A 200 13.93 3.33 -15.24
CA ASP A 200 12.87 2.91 -14.31
C ASP A 200 11.49 2.98 -14.94
N ARG A 201 10.55 2.31 -14.29
CA ARG A 201 9.14 2.25 -14.65
C ARG A 201 8.28 2.49 -13.41
N ALA A 202 7.09 3.01 -13.61
CA ALA A 202 6.10 3.16 -12.56
C ALA A 202 4.82 2.40 -12.90
N LEU A 203 4.19 1.82 -11.88
CA LEU A 203 2.84 1.27 -11.96
C LEU A 203 1.95 2.02 -10.98
N PHE A 204 0.84 2.56 -11.49
CA PHE A 204 -0.19 3.22 -10.70
C PHE A 204 -1.53 2.55 -10.95
N ASP A 205 -2.36 2.50 -9.94
CA ASP A 205 -3.75 2.12 -10.12
C ASP A 205 -4.69 3.09 -9.39
N GLY A 206 -5.98 3.05 -9.73
CA GLY A 206 -6.96 3.93 -9.13
C GLY A 206 -8.39 3.51 -9.42
N GLU A 207 -9.28 3.80 -8.46
CA GLU A 207 -10.71 3.55 -8.58
C GLU A 207 -11.38 4.68 -9.35
N ILE A 208 -12.19 4.30 -10.35
CA ILE A 208 -13.06 5.24 -11.08
C ILE A 208 -14.23 5.63 -10.18
N PHE A 209 -14.50 6.93 -10.16
CA PHE A 209 -15.67 7.50 -9.51
C PHE A 209 -16.96 7.01 -10.16
N ASP A 210 -17.90 6.57 -9.34
CA ASP A 210 -19.25 6.20 -9.74
C ASP A 210 -20.23 6.62 -8.64
N GLU A 211 -21.01 7.64 -8.90
CA GLU A 211 -21.91 8.23 -7.90
C GLU A 211 -22.89 7.22 -7.30
N ALA A 212 -23.38 6.29 -8.13
CA ALA A 212 -24.39 5.33 -7.71
C ALA A 212 -23.84 4.22 -6.79
N THR A 213 -22.56 3.84 -6.96
CA THR A 213 -22.00 2.66 -6.30
C THR A 213 -20.82 2.93 -5.38
N THR A 214 -20.13 4.07 -5.55
CA THR A 214 -18.91 4.36 -4.78
C THR A 214 -19.19 4.43 -3.28
N LEU A 215 -20.16 5.23 -2.85
CA LEU A 215 -20.46 5.39 -1.42
C LEU A 215 -20.92 4.07 -0.79
N ALA A 216 -21.79 3.33 -1.47
CA ALA A 216 -22.29 2.04 -0.97
C ALA A 216 -21.16 1.00 -0.79
N GLY A 217 -20.07 1.09 -1.59
CA GLY A 217 -18.88 0.25 -1.44
C GLY A 217 -18.07 0.56 -0.17
N TYR A 218 -18.27 1.74 0.42
CA TYR A 218 -17.59 2.19 1.64
C TYR A 218 -18.46 2.10 2.89
N ASP A 219 -19.75 2.36 2.79
CA ASP A 219 -20.66 2.35 3.94
C ASP A 219 -21.28 0.96 4.17
N ASN A 220 -20.45 0.02 4.61
CA ASN A 220 -20.84 -1.34 4.99
C ASN A 220 -20.18 -1.76 6.31
N PRO A 221 -20.67 -2.82 6.99
CA PRO A 221 -20.20 -3.19 8.33
C PRO A 221 -18.69 -3.46 8.41
N THR A 222 -18.11 -4.13 7.43
CA THR A 222 -16.68 -4.48 7.41
C THR A 222 -15.81 -3.23 7.27
N ASN A 223 -16.20 -2.32 6.37
CA ASN A 223 -15.47 -1.07 6.17
C ASN A 223 -15.67 -0.10 7.34
N ARG A 224 -16.85 -0.08 7.98
CA ARG A 224 -17.09 0.68 9.22
C ARG A 224 -16.15 0.25 10.34
N ARG A 225 -15.96 -1.06 10.53
CA ARG A 225 -15.02 -1.61 11.52
C ARG A 225 -13.57 -1.19 11.21
N PHE A 226 -13.15 -1.28 9.96
CA PHE A 226 -11.85 -0.80 9.54
C PHE A 226 -11.71 0.71 9.77
N ALA A 227 -12.70 1.51 9.37
CA ALA A 227 -12.69 2.96 9.54
C ALA A 227 -12.65 3.40 11.01
N PHE A 228 -13.24 2.62 11.93
CA PHE A 228 -13.22 2.91 13.37
C PHE A 228 -11.94 2.43 14.08
N SER A 229 -11.19 1.51 13.48
CA SER A 229 -10.07 0.83 14.15
C SER A 229 -8.97 1.74 14.73
N PRO A 230 -8.58 2.89 14.14
CA PRO A 230 -7.62 3.79 14.77
C PRO A 230 -8.14 4.40 16.09
N LEU A 231 -9.43 4.70 16.17
CA LEU A 231 -10.07 5.22 17.37
C LEU A 231 -10.22 4.13 18.44
N ALA A 232 -10.55 2.91 18.04
CA ALA A 232 -10.53 1.75 18.94
C ALA A 232 -9.14 1.53 19.54
N GLY A 233 -8.10 1.73 18.73
CA GLY A 233 -6.70 1.62 19.16
C GLY A 233 -6.28 2.64 20.22
N VAL A 234 -6.99 3.75 20.36
CA VAL A 234 -6.77 4.77 21.40
C VAL A 234 -7.84 4.70 22.51
N GLY A 235 -8.62 3.61 22.55
CA GLY A 235 -9.53 3.29 23.65
C GLY A 235 -10.96 3.82 23.50
N LEU A 236 -11.34 4.35 22.32
CA LEU A 236 -12.73 4.71 22.04
C LEU A 236 -13.54 3.47 21.63
N THR A 237 -14.84 3.54 21.85
CA THR A 237 -15.82 2.52 21.49
C THR A 237 -16.86 3.07 20.51
N GLU A 238 -17.61 2.20 19.85
CA GLU A 238 -18.67 2.63 18.94
C GLU A 238 -19.79 3.40 19.65
N ASP A 239 -19.96 3.22 20.97
CA ASP A 239 -20.93 3.97 21.79
C ASP A 239 -20.48 5.42 22.06
N ASP A 240 -19.23 5.76 21.81
CA ASP A 240 -18.68 7.10 22.05
C ASP A 240 -19.07 8.12 20.97
N GLY A 241 -19.59 7.67 19.84
CA GLY A 241 -20.00 8.55 18.76
C GLY A 241 -20.48 7.80 17.52
N GLN A 242 -20.47 8.47 16.38
CA GLN A 242 -20.98 7.93 15.13
C GLN A 242 -19.98 8.12 13.98
N LEU A 243 -19.75 7.05 13.23
CA LEU A 243 -19.09 7.12 11.92
C LEU A 243 -20.10 7.44 10.84
N HIS A 244 -19.75 8.34 9.93
CA HIS A 244 -20.48 8.57 8.69
C HIS A 244 -19.53 8.77 7.53
N PHE A 245 -20.01 8.46 6.34
CA PHE A 245 -19.29 8.58 5.10
C PHE A 245 -19.96 9.64 4.22
N GLU A 246 -19.18 10.45 3.57
CA GLU A 246 -19.64 11.55 2.75
C GLU A 246 -18.92 11.52 1.40
N LEU A 247 -19.71 11.59 0.32
CA LEU A 247 -19.17 11.70 -1.01
C LEU A 247 -18.97 13.17 -1.35
N ARG A 248 -17.73 13.54 -1.69
CA ARG A 248 -17.36 14.90 -2.06
C ARG A 248 -16.88 14.92 -3.51
N ARG A 249 -17.57 15.70 -4.31
CA ARG A 249 -17.11 15.97 -5.68
C ARG A 249 -16.05 17.08 -5.62
N GLY A 250 -14.87 16.80 -6.16
CA GLY A 250 -13.78 17.75 -6.28
C GLY A 250 -13.66 18.32 -7.68
N CYS A 251 -12.68 19.18 -7.87
CA CYS A 251 -12.36 19.77 -9.15
C CYS A 251 -11.43 18.86 -9.96
N GLY A 252 -11.46 19.01 -11.30
CA GLY A 252 -10.52 18.33 -12.18
C GLY A 252 -10.68 16.81 -12.24
N GLY A 253 -11.86 16.27 -11.92
CA GLY A 253 -12.15 14.85 -11.97
C GLY A 253 -11.53 14.05 -10.83
N ILE A 254 -11.24 14.70 -9.71
CA ILE A 254 -10.74 14.05 -8.49
C ILE A 254 -11.80 14.21 -7.41
N HIS A 255 -12.30 13.10 -6.90
CA HIS A 255 -13.38 13.01 -5.92
C HIS A 255 -12.92 12.29 -4.67
N GLU A 256 -13.65 12.41 -3.57
CA GLU A 256 -13.29 11.72 -2.34
C GLU A 256 -14.48 11.08 -1.64
N VAL A 257 -14.26 9.95 -1.00
CA VAL A 257 -15.12 9.40 0.04
C VAL A 257 -14.49 9.77 1.37
N ALA A 258 -15.01 10.81 2.01
CA ALA A 258 -14.57 11.27 3.31
C ALA A 258 -15.23 10.46 4.42
N LYS A 259 -14.47 10.11 5.45
CA LYS A 259 -14.93 9.37 6.62
C LYS A 259 -14.88 10.31 7.83
N PHE A 260 -15.95 10.38 8.63
CA PHE A 260 -16.01 11.23 9.81
C PHE A 260 -16.43 10.43 11.03
N PHE A 261 -15.79 10.72 12.14
CA PHE A 261 -16.29 10.39 13.47
C PHE A 261 -16.85 11.64 14.11
N THR A 262 -18.08 11.57 14.66
CA THR A 262 -18.69 12.65 15.44
C THR A 262 -18.86 12.16 16.87
N ALA A 263 -18.25 12.84 17.85
CA ALA A 263 -18.35 12.49 19.26
C ALA A 263 -19.80 12.66 19.76
N GLY A 264 -20.35 11.61 20.35
CA GLY A 264 -21.73 11.61 20.91
C GLY A 264 -21.81 12.27 22.29
N ARG A 265 -20.69 12.34 22.98
CA ARG A 265 -20.53 12.94 24.30
C ARG A 265 -19.15 13.56 24.45
N ARG A 266 -18.88 14.24 25.54
CA ARG A 266 -17.51 14.65 25.87
C ARG A 266 -16.64 13.42 26.13
N LEU A 267 -15.50 13.34 25.43
CA LEU A 267 -14.56 12.25 25.51
C LEU A 267 -13.18 12.76 25.94
N GLU A 268 -12.44 11.91 26.64
CA GLU A 268 -11.06 12.16 26.99
C GLU A 268 -10.21 10.96 26.54
N VAL A 269 -9.29 11.20 25.59
CA VAL A 269 -8.42 10.19 25.02
C VAL A 269 -7.03 10.36 25.61
N HIS A 270 -6.55 9.33 26.30
CA HIS A 270 -5.22 9.33 26.90
C HIS A 270 -4.24 8.57 25.99
N MET A 271 -3.16 9.23 25.57
CA MET A 271 -2.16 8.62 24.72
C MET A 271 -0.77 9.18 24.99
N ALA A 272 0.19 8.30 25.26
CA ALA A 272 1.61 8.65 25.43
C ALA A 272 1.85 9.83 26.39
N GLY A 273 1.17 9.81 27.54
CA GLY A 273 1.31 10.83 28.59
C GLY A 273 0.62 12.17 28.31
N ALA A 274 -0.21 12.25 27.28
CA ALA A 274 -1.03 13.41 26.95
C ALA A 274 -2.52 13.05 26.97
N SER A 275 -3.37 14.01 27.31
CA SER A 275 -4.82 13.92 27.17
C SER A 275 -5.31 14.78 26.01
N LEU A 276 -6.15 14.21 25.17
CA LEU A 276 -6.91 14.92 24.15
C LEU A 276 -8.38 14.93 24.57
N ARG A 277 -9.02 16.10 24.51
CA ARG A 277 -10.44 16.25 24.77
C ARG A 277 -11.21 16.49 23.48
N LEU A 278 -12.33 15.78 23.34
CA LEU A 278 -13.32 15.98 22.30
C LEU A 278 -14.64 16.41 22.98
N GLU A 279 -15.24 17.48 22.55
CA GLU A 279 -16.55 17.90 23.03
C GLU A 279 -17.68 17.17 22.25
N ALA A 280 -18.86 17.08 22.86
CA ALA A 280 -20.03 16.48 22.20
C ALA A 280 -20.33 17.22 20.86
N GLY A 281 -20.55 16.47 19.79
CA GLY A 281 -20.79 17.00 18.45
C GLY A 281 -19.52 17.37 17.67
N GLU A 282 -18.34 17.29 18.29
CA GLU A 282 -17.07 17.57 17.62
C GLU A 282 -16.73 16.46 16.61
N LYS A 283 -16.22 16.86 15.45
CA LYS A 283 -15.95 15.95 14.34
C LYS A 283 -14.44 15.76 14.14
N ILE A 284 -14.05 14.53 13.85
CA ILE A 284 -12.73 14.16 13.32
C ILE A 284 -12.91 13.69 11.89
N LEU A 285 -12.17 14.26 10.95
CA LEU A 285 -12.02 13.68 9.60
C LEU A 285 -11.09 12.47 9.69
N MET A 286 -11.67 11.28 9.46
CA MET A 286 -11.03 9.97 9.61
C MET A 286 -10.37 9.51 8.32
N SER A 287 -9.69 10.34 7.59
CA SER A 287 -9.18 10.15 6.23
C SER A 287 -10.23 10.27 5.13
N SER A 288 -9.73 10.29 3.91
CA SER A 288 -10.56 10.23 2.70
C SER A 288 -9.93 9.26 1.67
N SER A 289 -10.77 8.61 0.90
CA SER A 289 -10.33 7.75 -0.20
C SER A 289 -10.60 8.43 -1.54
N ILE A 290 -9.55 8.67 -2.31
CA ILE A 290 -9.64 9.38 -3.59
C ILE A 290 -10.16 8.47 -4.69
N LYS A 291 -10.96 9.07 -5.58
CA LYS A 291 -11.55 8.47 -6.77
C LYS A 291 -11.30 9.39 -7.96
N TYR A 292 -11.28 8.83 -9.14
CA TYR A 292 -10.92 9.56 -10.35
C TYR A 292 -12.03 9.46 -11.40
N ASP A 293 -12.29 10.56 -12.10
CA ASP A 293 -12.88 10.43 -13.44
C ASP A 293 -11.84 9.75 -14.33
N GLU A 294 -12.30 8.93 -15.26
CA GLU A 294 -11.37 8.20 -16.14
C GLU A 294 -10.44 9.12 -16.90
N GLU A 295 -10.99 10.24 -17.41
CA GLU A 295 -10.29 11.25 -18.19
C GLU A 295 -9.26 12.03 -17.34
N ALA A 296 -9.36 11.97 -16.01
CA ALA A 296 -8.45 12.68 -15.10
C ALA A 296 -7.24 11.85 -14.68
N PHE A 297 -7.38 10.51 -14.60
CA PHE A 297 -6.38 9.64 -14.02
C PHE A 297 -5.05 9.63 -14.78
N TYR A 298 -5.08 9.39 -16.09
CA TYR A 298 -3.85 9.34 -16.89
C TYR A 298 -3.15 10.70 -17.01
N PRO A 299 -3.86 11.80 -17.32
CA PRO A 299 -3.26 13.14 -17.33
C PRO A 299 -2.62 13.55 -16.00
N LEU A 300 -3.16 13.12 -14.86
CA LEU A 300 -2.56 13.38 -13.55
C LEU A 300 -1.16 12.77 -13.45
N ILE A 301 -0.98 11.52 -13.91
CA ILE A 301 0.32 10.84 -13.94
C ILE A 301 1.26 11.52 -14.94
N GLU A 302 0.76 11.88 -16.13
CA GLU A 302 1.55 12.56 -17.17
C GLU A 302 2.03 13.94 -16.73
N ASN A 303 1.21 14.70 -16.01
CA ASN A 303 1.56 15.97 -15.40
C ASN A 303 2.63 15.83 -14.31
N GLY A 304 2.72 14.65 -13.68
CA GLY A 304 3.79 14.29 -12.77
C GLY A 304 5.15 13.97 -13.44
N GLY A 305 5.26 14.15 -14.77
CA GLY A 305 6.51 13.94 -15.51
C GLY A 305 6.70 12.53 -16.06
N PHE A 306 5.60 11.83 -16.34
CA PHE A 306 5.60 10.48 -16.90
C PHE A 306 5.05 10.44 -18.34
N VAL A 307 5.33 9.35 -19.03
CA VAL A 307 4.70 8.96 -20.28
C VAL A 307 4.03 7.61 -20.07
N ILE A 308 2.73 7.54 -20.34
CA ILE A 308 1.97 6.29 -20.22
C ILE A 308 2.37 5.33 -21.36
N GLU A 309 2.78 4.13 -21.01
CA GLU A 309 3.16 3.06 -21.93
C GLU A 309 2.20 1.87 -21.91
N LEU A 310 1.44 1.74 -20.82
CA LEU A 310 0.45 0.70 -20.61
C LEU A 310 -0.77 1.32 -19.92
N ALA A 311 -1.94 1.10 -20.50
CA ALA A 311 -3.22 1.44 -19.89
C ALA A 311 -4.11 0.19 -19.91
N ALA A 312 -4.79 -0.08 -18.80
CA ALA A 312 -5.74 -1.17 -18.67
C ALA A 312 -6.84 -0.82 -17.67
N LYS A 313 -7.97 -1.54 -17.78
CA LYS A 313 -9.13 -1.42 -16.89
C LYS A 313 -9.55 -2.79 -16.37
N SER A 314 -10.21 -2.82 -15.21
CA SER A 314 -10.95 -3.98 -14.75
C SER A 314 -12.10 -4.33 -15.73
N GLU A 315 -12.59 -5.57 -15.69
CA GLU A 315 -13.67 -6.02 -16.57
C GLU A 315 -14.95 -5.18 -16.43
N ASP A 316 -15.25 -4.72 -15.22
CA ASP A 316 -16.41 -3.85 -14.95
C ASP A 316 -16.13 -2.37 -15.27
N GLY A 317 -14.94 -2.04 -15.75
CA GLY A 317 -14.55 -0.68 -16.12
C GLY A 317 -14.38 0.30 -14.94
N LYS A 318 -14.36 -0.18 -13.69
CA LYS A 318 -14.37 0.67 -12.49
C LYS A 318 -13.01 0.83 -11.82
N PHE A 319 -11.95 0.25 -12.37
CA PHE A 319 -10.60 0.34 -11.83
C PHE A 319 -9.56 0.43 -12.95
N LEU A 320 -8.63 1.35 -12.80
CA LEU A 320 -7.61 1.66 -13.81
C LEU A 320 -6.24 1.16 -13.37
N LEU A 321 -5.44 0.75 -14.36
CA LEU A 321 -4.01 0.46 -14.22
C LEU A 321 -3.24 1.28 -15.28
N ALA A 322 -2.22 2.00 -14.83
CA ALA A 322 -1.28 2.72 -15.66
C ALA A 322 0.13 2.22 -15.46
N GLY A 323 0.80 1.85 -16.54
CA GLY A 323 2.23 1.63 -16.56
C GLY A 323 2.92 2.77 -17.29
N ALA A 324 3.96 3.35 -16.71
CA ALA A 324 4.57 4.58 -17.19
C ALA A 324 6.10 4.55 -17.08
N ARG A 325 6.76 5.36 -17.91
CA ARG A 325 8.17 5.67 -17.76
C ARG A 325 8.38 7.15 -17.44
N PRO A 326 9.49 7.51 -16.79
CA PRO A 326 9.93 8.91 -16.67
C PRO A 326 10.06 9.59 -18.04
N ARG A 327 9.71 10.89 -18.10
CA ARG A 327 10.03 11.73 -19.27
C ARG A 327 11.50 12.02 -19.36
#